data_59c8883264a8e09b7c74359d3910160a
#
_entry.id   59c8883264a8e09b7c74359d3910160a
#
_cell.length_a   1.000
_cell.length_b   1.000
_cell.length_c   1.000
_cell.angle_alpha   90.00
_cell.angle_beta   90.00
_cell.angle_gamma   90.00
#
_symmetry.space_group_name_H-M   'P 1'
#
loop_
_entity.id
_entity.type
_entity.pdbx_description
1 polymer ?
#
loop_
_entity_poly.entity_id
_entity_poly.type
_entity_poly.pdbx_seq_one_letter_code
_entity_poly.pdbx_strand_id
1 'polypeptide(L)'
;MTSQGIYYLIRALVALVAIPFHEAGHALAAWLLGDDTAKRQGRLSLNPFVHFDLLGTLCMVFAGVGWAKPVSTDPRNFKNPKWGMALTALAGPAANMILAYVGMVAWKLMYYWAPVNDATLYVAMFLQYLVLMNVSLAVFNFIPVPPLDGSRILLVVLPRQMYFGLMRYERYIMIALLAAVWFGALDTPLYYLNNMVWDLLGKGTGYIDKIAYSIYYAGLGTVG
;
A
#
# COMPACT_ATOMS: atom_id res chain seq x y z
N MET A 1 -10.54 -14.60 22.72
CA MET A 1 -9.67 -14.88 21.54
C MET A 1 -8.23 -14.93 22.02
N THR A 2 -7.40 -15.82 21.48
CA THR A 2 -5.98 -15.80 21.73
C THR A 2 -5.35 -14.53 21.13
N SER A 3 -4.25 -14.03 21.69
CA SER A 3 -3.52 -12.86 21.16
C SER A 3 -3.20 -13.01 19.67
N GLN A 4 -2.92 -14.23 19.22
CA GLN A 4 -2.65 -14.56 17.82
C GLN A 4 -3.89 -14.44 16.92
N GLY A 5 -5.08 -14.80 17.42
CA GLY A 5 -6.33 -14.64 16.69
C GLY A 5 -6.70 -13.17 16.42
N ILE A 6 -6.47 -12.30 17.41
CA ILE A 6 -6.66 -10.84 17.28
C ILE A 6 -5.71 -10.27 16.21
N TYR A 7 -4.46 -10.72 16.23
CA TYR A 7 -3.46 -10.29 15.24
C TYR A 7 -3.89 -10.60 13.79
N TYR A 8 -4.33 -11.84 13.52
CA TYR A 8 -4.81 -12.20 12.17
C TYR A 8 -6.09 -11.46 11.78
N LEU A 9 -6.99 -11.22 12.73
CA LEU A 9 -8.19 -10.44 12.48
C LEU A 9 -7.84 -9.00 12.08
N ILE A 10 -6.95 -8.34 12.80
CA ILE A 10 -6.49 -6.98 12.47
C ILE A 10 -5.85 -6.96 11.09
N ARG A 11 -4.97 -7.90 10.76
CA ARG A 11 -4.36 -7.98 9.43
C ARG A 11 -5.40 -8.17 8.32
N ALA A 12 -6.40 -9.01 8.54
CA ALA A 12 -7.50 -9.21 7.59
C ALA A 12 -8.30 -7.92 7.38
N LEU A 13 -8.67 -7.23 8.47
CA LEU A 13 -9.38 -5.94 8.39
C LEU A 13 -8.56 -4.86 7.67
N VAL A 14 -7.26 -4.81 7.94
CA VAL A 14 -6.36 -3.87 7.23
C VAL A 14 -6.28 -4.20 5.74
N ALA A 15 -6.17 -5.47 5.37
CA ALA A 15 -6.15 -5.90 3.97
C ALA A 15 -7.44 -5.51 3.23
N LEU A 16 -8.61 -5.62 3.92
CA LEU A 16 -9.92 -5.18 3.41
C LEU A 16 -9.98 -3.69 3.07
N VAL A 17 -9.11 -2.89 3.63
CA VAL A 17 -9.00 -1.45 3.37
C VAL A 17 -7.88 -1.16 2.38
N ALA A 18 -6.68 -1.69 2.63
CA ALA A 18 -5.47 -1.35 1.87
C ALA A 18 -5.53 -1.80 0.40
N ILE A 19 -6.03 -3.02 0.14
CA ILE A 19 -6.13 -3.55 -1.23
C ILE A 19 -7.10 -2.74 -2.09
N PRO A 20 -8.36 -2.48 -1.66
CA PRO A 20 -9.28 -1.65 -2.45
C PRO A 20 -8.77 -0.24 -2.73
N PHE A 21 -8.07 0.38 -1.78
CA PHE A 21 -7.45 1.70 -2.01
C PHE A 21 -6.38 1.65 -3.09
N HIS A 22 -5.54 0.64 -3.07
CA HIS A 22 -4.51 0.41 -4.09
C HIS A 22 -5.13 0.24 -5.49
N GLU A 23 -6.05 -0.70 -5.63
CA GLU A 23 -6.71 -1.01 -6.90
C GLU A 23 -7.59 0.14 -7.41
N ALA A 24 -8.32 0.81 -6.49
CA ALA A 24 -9.09 2.01 -6.84
C ALA A 24 -8.18 3.16 -7.29
N GLY A 25 -6.97 3.28 -6.73
CA GLY A 25 -5.95 4.20 -7.20
C GLY A 25 -5.59 4.00 -8.67
N HIS A 26 -5.33 2.77 -9.09
CA HIS A 26 -5.11 2.41 -10.49
C HIS A 26 -6.33 2.75 -11.37
N ALA A 27 -7.52 2.32 -10.94
CA ALA A 27 -8.75 2.55 -11.69
C ALA A 27 -9.06 4.04 -11.87
N LEU A 28 -8.83 4.85 -10.82
CA LEU A 28 -9.02 6.30 -10.85
C LEU A 28 -8.06 6.97 -11.82
N ALA A 29 -6.77 6.63 -11.74
CA ALA A 29 -5.75 7.20 -12.62
C ALA A 29 -6.01 6.81 -14.09
N ALA A 30 -6.33 5.55 -14.36
CA ALA A 30 -6.70 5.10 -15.70
C ALA A 30 -7.86 5.93 -16.26
N TRP A 31 -8.94 6.10 -15.50
CA TRP A 31 -10.10 6.89 -15.90
C TRP A 31 -9.76 8.36 -16.15
N LEU A 32 -9.00 8.99 -15.26
CA LEU A 32 -8.57 10.39 -15.42
C LEU A 32 -7.68 10.60 -16.64
N LEU A 33 -6.93 9.57 -17.04
CA LEU A 33 -6.05 9.59 -18.21
C LEU A 33 -6.75 9.17 -19.53
N GLY A 34 -8.05 8.84 -19.47
CA GLY A 34 -8.91 8.58 -20.62
C GLY A 34 -9.29 7.11 -20.82
N ASP A 35 -8.78 6.20 -20.00
CA ASP A 35 -9.17 4.78 -20.05
C ASP A 35 -10.29 4.47 -19.04
N ASP A 36 -11.51 4.34 -19.52
CA ASP A 36 -12.69 4.01 -18.71
C ASP A 36 -12.93 2.49 -18.55
N THR A 37 -12.00 1.65 -19.02
CA THR A 37 -12.13 0.17 -18.98
C THR A 37 -12.40 -0.34 -17.56
N ALA A 38 -11.58 0.06 -16.59
CA ALA A 38 -11.75 -0.32 -15.20
C ALA A 38 -13.06 0.19 -14.59
N LYS A 39 -13.45 1.43 -14.93
CA LYS A 39 -14.71 2.03 -14.47
C LYS A 39 -15.92 1.26 -15.00
N ARG A 40 -15.94 0.90 -16.29
CA ARG A 40 -17.02 0.09 -16.89
C ARG A 40 -17.13 -1.30 -16.29
N GLN A 41 -16.03 -1.86 -15.79
CA GLN A 41 -16.00 -3.16 -15.08
C GLN A 41 -16.39 -3.03 -13.59
N GLY A 42 -16.79 -1.84 -13.10
CA GLY A 42 -17.11 -1.61 -11.69
C GLY A 42 -15.90 -1.64 -10.75
N ARG A 43 -14.67 -1.51 -11.31
CA ARG A 43 -13.42 -1.57 -10.54
C ARG A 43 -13.04 -0.23 -9.89
N LEU A 44 -13.66 0.89 -10.29
CA LEU A 44 -13.52 2.18 -9.62
C LEU A 44 -14.42 2.19 -8.37
N SER A 45 -14.04 1.44 -7.35
CA SER A 45 -14.81 1.19 -6.15
C SER A 45 -13.88 0.89 -4.98
N LEU A 46 -14.28 1.30 -3.77
CA LEU A 46 -13.62 0.91 -2.51
C LEU A 46 -14.25 -0.36 -1.90
N ASN A 47 -15.21 -0.98 -2.57
CA ASN A 47 -15.79 -2.24 -2.12
C ASN A 47 -14.74 -3.37 -2.24
N PRO A 48 -14.31 -3.99 -1.12
CA PRO A 48 -13.26 -5.00 -1.13
C PRO A 48 -13.63 -6.23 -2.00
N PHE A 49 -14.89 -6.63 -2.02
CA PHE A 49 -15.36 -7.82 -2.74
C PHE A 49 -15.18 -7.73 -4.26
N VAL A 50 -15.03 -6.52 -4.81
CA VAL A 50 -14.76 -6.33 -6.23
C VAL A 50 -13.30 -6.65 -6.58
N HIS A 51 -12.37 -6.44 -5.63
CA HIS A 51 -10.92 -6.53 -5.83
C HIS A 51 -10.33 -7.83 -5.33
N PHE A 52 -11.04 -8.58 -4.50
CA PHE A 52 -10.50 -9.77 -3.87
C PHE A 52 -10.35 -10.94 -4.83
N ASP A 53 -9.14 -11.51 -4.82
CA ASP A 53 -8.88 -12.89 -5.11
C ASP A 53 -8.86 -13.66 -3.78
N LEU A 54 -9.68 -14.71 -3.68
CA LEU A 54 -9.82 -15.45 -2.41
C LEU A 54 -8.49 -16.02 -1.94
N LEU A 55 -7.75 -16.67 -2.85
CA LEU A 55 -6.48 -17.31 -2.52
C LEU A 55 -5.40 -16.27 -2.20
N GLY A 56 -5.28 -15.23 -3.03
CA GLY A 56 -4.33 -14.14 -2.81
C GLY A 56 -4.55 -13.42 -1.47
N THR A 57 -5.82 -13.22 -1.10
CA THR A 57 -6.18 -12.59 0.19
C THR A 57 -5.84 -13.49 1.38
N LEU A 58 -6.12 -14.79 1.30
CA LEU A 58 -5.74 -15.74 2.33
C LEU A 58 -4.22 -15.80 2.50
N CYS A 59 -3.46 -15.85 1.40
CA CYS A 59 -2.00 -15.79 1.44
C CYS A 59 -1.51 -14.51 2.12
N MET A 60 -2.12 -13.36 1.83
CA MET A 60 -1.73 -12.08 2.46
C MET A 60 -1.98 -12.07 3.96
N VAL A 61 -3.10 -12.64 4.43
CA VAL A 61 -3.44 -12.69 5.85
C VAL A 61 -2.51 -13.63 6.62
N PHE A 62 -2.24 -14.83 6.09
CA PHE A 62 -1.51 -15.87 6.81
C PHE A 62 0.01 -15.83 6.57
N ALA A 63 0.43 -15.61 5.32
CA ALA A 63 1.84 -15.61 4.93
C ALA A 63 2.44 -14.20 4.81
N GLY A 64 1.60 -13.14 4.83
CA GLY A 64 2.06 -11.75 4.67
C GLY A 64 2.32 -11.35 3.23
N VAL A 65 2.13 -12.25 2.28
CA VAL A 65 2.29 -12.04 0.84
C VAL A 65 1.06 -12.58 0.15
N GLY A 66 0.52 -11.81 -0.80
CA GLY A 66 -0.67 -12.18 -1.54
C GLY A 66 -0.86 -11.30 -2.76
N TRP A 67 -1.95 -11.51 -3.45
CA TRP A 67 -2.31 -10.73 -4.64
C TRP A 67 -3.80 -10.41 -4.65
N ALA A 68 -4.14 -9.33 -5.33
CA ALA A 68 -5.50 -8.92 -5.62
C ALA A 68 -5.88 -9.32 -7.05
N LYS A 69 -7.15 -9.23 -7.37
CA LYS A 69 -7.63 -9.34 -8.74
C LYS A 69 -7.31 -8.02 -9.47
N PRO A 70 -6.39 -8.04 -10.44
CA PRO A 70 -5.83 -6.81 -11.00
C PRO A 70 -6.88 -5.97 -11.74
N VAL A 71 -6.68 -4.66 -11.72
CA VAL A 71 -7.46 -3.70 -12.52
C VAL A 71 -7.03 -3.80 -13.99
N SER A 72 -7.99 -4.03 -14.86
CA SER A 72 -7.75 -4.08 -16.30
C SER A 72 -7.61 -2.68 -16.88
N THR A 73 -6.57 -2.45 -17.69
CA THR A 73 -6.33 -1.20 -18.42
C THR A 73 -6.11 -1.50 -19.90
N ASP A 74 -6.63 -0.64 -20.78
CA ASP A 74 -6.37 -0.73 -22.23
C ASP A 74 -5.45 0.41 -22.67
N PRO A 75 -4.17 0.11 -23.00
CA PRO A 75 -3.22 1.14 -23.42
C PRO A 75 -3.65 1.98 -24.61
N ARG A 76 -4.57 1.48 -25.45
CA ARG A 76 -5.07 2.16 -26.64
C ARG A 76 -5.97 3.36 -26.31
N ASN A 77 -6.56 3.37 -25.12
CA ASN A 77 -7.44 4.45 -24.67
C ASN A 77 -6.66 5.67 -24.15
N PHE A 78 -5.36 5.53 -23.84
CA PHE A 78 -4.55 6.65 -23.38
C PHE A 78 -4.06 7.52 -24.55
N LYS A 79 -4.06 8.86 -24.38
CA LYS A 79 -3.43 9.78 -25.34
C LYS A 79 -1.96 9.44 -25.60
N ASN A 80 -1.24 9.02 -24.55
CA ASN A 80 0.11 8.50 -24.64
C ASN A 80 0.17 7.16 -23.88
N PRO A 81 0.16 6.02 -24.57
CA PRO A 81 0.11 4.70 -23.95
C PRO A 81 1.21 4.43 -22.94
N LYS A 82 2.44 4.89 -23.21
CA LYS A 82 3.57 4.68 -22.29
C LYS A 82 3.38 5.40 -20.95
N TRP A 83 3.10 6.70 -21.03
CA TRP A 83 2.87 7.52 -19.84
C TRP A 83 1.56 7.15 -19.14
N GLY A 84 0.50 6.85 -19.92
CA GLY A 84 -0.76 6.39 -19.35
C GLY A 84 -0.59 5.14 -18.50
N MET A 85 0.09 4.13 -19.01
CA MET A 85 0.38 2.90 -18.26
C MET A 85 1.27 3.13 -17.04
N ALA A 86 2.32 3.94 -17.16
CA ALA A 86 3.25 4.22 -16.05
C ALA A 86 2.57 5.02 -14.93
N LEU A 87 1.81 6.08 -15.27
CA LEU A 87 1.11 6.89 -14.28
C LEU A 87 -0.02 6.10 -13.59
N THR A 88 -0.74 5.26 -14.37
CA THR A 88 -1.72 4.34 -13.79
C THR A 88 -1.05 3.38 -12.80
N ALA A 89 0.10 2.81 -13.15
CA ALA A 89 0.84 1.91 -12.26
C ALA A 89 1.33 2.61 -10.99
N LEU A 90 1.81 3.85 -11.09
CA LEU A 90 2.22 4.64 -9.93
C LEU A 90 1.08 4.98 -8.97
N ALA A 91 -0.15 5.05 -9.47
CA ALA A 91 -1.31 5.50 -8.69
C ALA A 91 -1.70 4.53 -7.57
N GLY A 92 -1.50 3.22 -7.73
CA GLY A 92 -1.71 2.23 -6.67
C GLY A 92 -0.79 2.46 -5.46
N PRO A 93 0.55 2.41 -5.65
CA PRO A 93 1.49 2.75 -4.59
C PRO A 93 1.27 4.14 -3.99
N ALA A 94 0.93 5.16 -4.80
CA ALA A 94 0.62 6.50 -4.31
C ALA A 94 -0.63 6.52 -3.41
N ALA A 95 -1.70 5.81 -3.78
CA ALA A 95 -2.89 5.66 -2.95
C ALA A 95 -2.57 5.02 -1.60
N ASN A 96 -1.74 3.96 -1.58
CA ASN A 96 -1.26 3.35 -0.35
C ASN A 96 -0.44 4.36 0.50
N MET A 97 0.42 5.16 -0.10
CA MET A 97 1.19 6.18 0.63
C MET A 97 0.31 7.26 1.25
N ILE A 98 -0.75 7.69 0.54
CA ILE A 98 -1.75 8.62 1.09
C ILE A 98 -2.47 7.98 2.28
N LEU A 99 -2.90 6.73 2.15
CA LEU A 99 -3.59 6.02 3.23
C LEU A 99 -2.66 5.77 4.42
N ALA A 100 -1.38 5.46 4.19
CA ALA A 100 -0.37 5.34 5.24
C ALA A 100 -0.15 6.68 5.97
N TYR A 101 -0.10 7.79 5.25
CA TYR A 101 0.03 9.12 5.87
C TYR A 101 -1.18 9.45 6.75
N VAL A 102 -2.40 9.26 6.25
CA VAL A 102 -3.63 9.46 7.03
C VAL A 102 -3.67 8.54 8.26
N GLY A 103 -3.30 7.27 8.07
CA GLY A 103 -3.17 6.30 9.16
C GLY A 103 -2.16 6.73 10.24
N MET A 104 -1.00 7.25 9.83
CA MET A 104 0.04 7.74 10.76
C MET A 104 -0.46 8.97 11.55
N VAL A 105 -1.16 9.89 10.89
CA VAL A 105 -1.81 11.04 11.55
C VAL A 105 -2.81 10.53 12.60
N ALA A 106 -3.72 9.65 12.22
CA ALA A 106 -4.73 9.10 13.11
C ALA A 106 -4.10 8.34 14.29
N TRP A 107 -3.05 7.54 14.03
CA TRP A 107 -2.32 6.79 15.05
C TRP A 107 -1.66 7.72 16.08
N LYS A 108 -0.98 8.79 15.63
CA LYS A 108 -0.36 9.79 16.52
C LYS A 108 -1.41 10.55 17.34
N LEU A 109 -2.55 10.95 16.72
CA LEU A 109 -3.64 11.59 17.44
C LEU A 109 -4.18 10.70 18.55
N MET A 110 -4.38 9.40 18.26
CA MET A 110 -4.78 8.46 19.31
C MET A 110 -3.72 8.30 20.39
N TYR A 111 -2.46 8.18 20.01
CA TYR A 111 -1.35 7.97 20.94
C TYR A 111 -1.25 9.10 21.98
N TYR A 112 -1.47 10.36 21.58
CA TYR A 112 -1.33 11.51 22.45
C TYR A 112 -2.60 11.88 23.23
N TRP A 113 -3.79 11.67 22.65
CA TRP A 113 -5.03 12.20 23.23
C TRP A 113 -6.09 11.18 23.59
N ALA A 114 -5.99 9.93 23.13
CA ALA A 114 -7.00 8.93 23.47
C ALA A 114 -6.79 8.38 24.90
N PRO A 115 -7.86 8.07 25.62
CA PRO A 115 -7.76 7.37 26.92
C PRO A 115 -7.20 5.97 26.73
N VAL A 116 -6.39 5.51 27.68
CA VAL A 116 -5.81 4.17 27.64
C VAL A 116 -6.84 3.15 28.14
N ASN A 117 -7.40 2.37 27.22
CA ASN A 117 -8.28 1.24 27.49
C ASN A 117 -8.16 0.20 26.37
N ASP A 118 -8.76 -0.98 26.54
CA ASP A 118 -8.65 -2.08 25.59
C ASP A 118 -9.13 -1.69 24.17
N ALA A 119 -10.22 -0.93 24.06
CA ALA A 119 -10.77 -0.51 22.78
C ALA A 119 -9.79 0.41 22.04
N THR A 120 -9.20 1.39 22.72
CA THR A 120 -8.23 2.30 22.11
C THR A 120 -6.92 1.59 21.73
N LEU A 121 -6.52 0.58 22.50
CA LEU A 121 -5.37 -0.25 22.16
C LEU A 121 -5.60 -1.03 20.86
N TYR A 122 -6.76 -1.67 20.67
CA TYR A 122 -7.08 -2.38 19.43
C TYR A 122 -7.17 -1.45 18.22
N VAL A 123 -7.76 -0.25 18.39
CA VAL A 123 -7.80 0.75 17.30
C VAL A 123 -6.38 1.25 16.97
N ALA A 124 -5.54 1.51 17.97
CA ALA A 124 -4.15 1.90 17.76
C ALA A 124 -3.35 0.81 17.03
N MET A 125 -3.54 -0.46 17.40
CA MET A 125 -2.96 -1.60 16.68
C MET A 125 -3.45 -1.65 15.22
N PHE A 126 -4.75 -1.50 14.97
CA PHE A 126 -5.29 -1.45 13.61
C PHE A 126 -4.64 -0.34 12.79
N LEU A 127 -4.56 0.89 13.34
CA LEU A 127 -3.96 2.03 12.65
C LEU A 127 -2.47 1.82 12.38
N GLN A 128 -1.73 1.27 13.32
CA GLN A 128 -0.32 0.93 13.14
C GLN A 128 -0.13 -0.11 12.03
N TYR A 129 -0.93 -1.19 12.02
CA TYR A 129 -0.90 -2.19 10.95
C TYR A 129 -1.36 -1.62 9.61
N LEU A 130 -2.32 -0.69 9.61
CA LEU A 130 -2.75 0.02 8.42
C LEU A 130 -1.57 0.78 7.78
N VAL A 131 -0.81 1.52 8.57
CA VAL A 131 0.39 2.21 8.09
C VAL A 131 1.42 1.21 7.57
N LEU A 132 1.79 0.20 8.37
CA LEU A 132 2.80 -0.79 7.99
C LEU A 132 2.45 -1.52 6.70
N MET A 133 1.22 -2.00 6.57
CA MET A 133 0.78 -2.74 5.37
C MET A 133 0.77 -1.85 4.14
N ASN A 134 0.28 -0.61 4.25
CA ASN A 134 0.26 0.31 3.12
C ASN A 134 1.66 0.73 2.68
N VAL A 135 2.57 0.99 3.62
CA VAL A 135 3.98 1.23 3.30
C VAL A 135 4.59 0.02 2.59
N SER A 136 4.38 -1.18 3.14
CA SER A 136 4.92 -2.41 2.53
C SER A 136 4.36 -2.67 1.14
N LEU A 137 3.05 -2.46 0.92
CA LEU A 137 2.44 -2.59 -0.40
C LEU A 137 3.01 -1.57 -1.39
N ALA A 138 3.18 -0.30 -0.97
CA ALA A 138 3.76 0.73 -1.82
C ALA A 138 5.21 0.42 -2.19
N VAL A 139 6.04 0.07 -1.20
CA VAL A 139 7.47 -0.26 -1.42
C VAL A 139 7.61 -1.49 -2.30
N PHE A 140 6.86 -2.57 -2.01
CA PHE A 140 6.94 -3.81 -2.77
C PHE A 140 6.50 -3.60 -4.23
N ASN A 141 5.37 -2.92 -4.45
CA ASN A 141 4.88 -2.66 -5.81
C ASN A 141 5.73 -1.63 -6.58
N PHE A 142 6.56 -0.85 -5.91
CA PHE A 142 7.49 0.07 -6.57
C PHE A 142 8.74 -0.62 -7.13
N ILE A 143 9.00 -1.89 -6.75
CA ILE A 143 10.11 -2.68 -7.30
C ILE A 143 9.92 -2.83 -8.82
N PRO A 144 10.94 -2.49 -9.65
CA PRO A 144 10.82 -2.48 -11.10
C PRO A 144 10.93 -3.88 -11.72
N VAL A 145 10.16 -4.84 -11.19
CA VAL A 145 10.19 -6.26 -11.60
C VAL A 145 8.76 -6.73 -11.91
N PRO A 146 8.50 -7.32 -13.10
CA PRO A 146 7.19 -7.93 -13.39
C PRO A 146 6.85 -9.04 -12.39
N PRO A 147 5.57 -9.15 -11.97
CA PRO A 147 4.37 -8.45 -12.43
C PRO A 147 4.04 -7.15 -11.65
N LEU A 148 4.96 -6.66 -10.81
CA LEU A 148 4.72 -5.52 -9.93
C LEU A 148 4.54 -4.23 -10.73
N ASP A 149 3.84 -3.25 -10.14
CA ASP A 149 3.51 -1.97 -10.77
C ASP A 149 4.76 -1.19 -11.23
N GLY A 150 5.83 -1.24 -10.45
CA GLY A 150 7.11 -0.63 -10.77
C GLY A 150 7.69 -1.06 -12.11
N SER A 151 7.35 -2.28 -12.57
CA SER A 151 7.78 -2.77 -13.88
C SER A 151 7.16 -1.97 -15.04
N ARG A 152 5.96 -1.42 -14.86
CA ARG A 152 5.30 -0.61 -15.87
C ARG A 152 5.93 0.77 -16.04
N ILE A 153 6.62 1.26 -15.02
CA ILE A 153 7.45 2.47 -15.09
C ILE A 153 8.63 2.25 -16.06
N LEU A 154 9.19 1.05 -16.10
CA LEU A 154 10.25 0.70 -17.05
C LEU A 154 9.82 0.88 -18.52
N LEU A 155 8.52 0.81 -18.84
CA LEU A 155 8.01 1.07 -20.18
C LEU A 155 8.37 2.48 -20.69
N VAL A 156 8.49 3.46 -19.80
CA VAL A 156 8.86 4.82 -20.17
C VAL A 156 10.36 4.92 -20.47
N VAL A 157 11.17 4.21 -19.69
CA VAL A 157 12.64 4.30 -19.74
C VAL A 157 13.24 3.34 -20.76
N LEU A 158 12.74 2.11 -20.81
CA LEU A 158 13.31 1.06 -21.68
C LEU A 158 12.83 1.18 -23.13
N PRO A 159 13.69 0.81 -24.12
CA PRO A 159 13.26 0.55 -25.48
C PRO A 159 12.16 -0.52 -25.51
N ARG A 160 11.18 -0.35 -26.42
CA ARG A 160 10.02 -1.26 -26.52
C ARG A 160 10.42 -2.74 -26.60
N GLN A 161 11.44 -3.05 -27.39
CA GLN A 161 11.90 -4.45 -27.59
C GLN A 161 12.38 -5.08 -26.28
N MET A 162 13.14 -4.33 -25.47
CA MET A 162 13.64 -4.81 -24.17
C MET A 162 12.48 -4.98 -23.17
N TYR A 163 11.56 -4.03 -23.14
CA TYR A 163 10.38 -4.13 -22.26
C TYR A 163 9.52 -5.36 -22.58
N PHE A 164 9.15 -5.56 -23.85
CA PHE A 164 8.36 -6.73 -24.25
C PHE A 164 9.14 -8.05 -24.11
N GLY A 165 10.46 -8.01 -24.28
CA GLY A 165 11.34 -9.14 -23.96
C GLY A 165 11.24 -9.55 -22.48
N LEU A 166 11.29 -8.57 -21.58
CA LEU A 166 11.14 -8.79 -20.14
C LEU A 166 9.72 -9.33 -19.79
N MET A 167 8.66 -8.75 -20.36
CA MET A 167 7.29 -9.18 -20.14
C MET A 167 7.00 -10.62 -20.60
N ARG A 168 7.74 -11.11 -21.61
CA ARG A 168 7.61 -12.53 -22.03
C ARG A 168 7.94 -13.51 -20.91
N TYR A 169 8.81 -13.12 -19.99
CA TYR A 169 9.26 -13.93 -18.86
C TYR A 169 8.51 -13.63 -17.56
N GLU A 170 7.47 -12.80 -17.59
CA GLU A 170 6.72 -12.35 -16.42
C GLU A 170 6.33 -13.50 -15.48
N ARG A 171 5.82 -14.62 -16.02
CA ARG A 171 5.43 -15.80 -15.21
C ARG A 171 6.63 -16.40 -14.46
N TYR A 172 7.78 -16.52 -15.10
CA TYR A 172 8.98 -17.08 -14.46
C TYR A 172 9.56 -16.11 -13.44
N ILE A 173 9.54 -14.83 -13.75
CA ILE A 173 9.97 -13.76 -12.83
C ILE A 173 9.06 -13.74 -11.60
N MET A 174 7.76 -13.88 -11.77
CA MET A 174 6.80 -13.97 -10.65
C MET A 174 7.11 -15.16 -9.74
N ILE A 175 7.37 -16.35 -10.33
CA ILE A 175 7.74 -17.54 -9.54
C ILE A 175 9.04 -17.29 -8.77
N ALA A 176 10.06 -16.73 -9.43
CA ALA A 176 11.32 -16.40 -8.80
C ALA A 176 11.16 -15.36 -7.69
N LEU A 177 10.31 -14.35 -7.89
CA LEU A 177 9.98 -13.33 -6.89
C LEU A 177 9.29 -13.94 -5.66
N LEU A 178 8.29 -14.81 -5.88
CA LEU A 178 7.61 -15.52 -4.79
C LEU A 178 8.58 -16.42 -4.02
N ALA A 179 9.47 -17.13 -4.72
CA ALA A 179 10.51 -17.92 -4.09
C ALA A 179 11.47 -17.04 -3.27
N ALA A 180 11.91 -15.90 -3.83
CA ALA A 180 12.79 -14.96 -3.13
C ALA A 180 12.16 -14.43 -1.83
N VAL A 181 10.86 -14.12 -1.86
CA VAL A 181 10.10 -13.73 -0.67
C VAL A 181 10.00 -14.91 0.32
N TRP A 182 9.66 -16.11 -0.17
CA TRP A 182 9.49 -17.29 0.69
C TRP A 182 10.78 -17.69 1.41
N PHE A 183 11.93 -17.58 0.74
CA PHE A 183 13.25 -17.87 1.33
C PHE A 183 13.86 -16.68 2.07
N GLY A 184 13.14 -15.56 2.23
CA GLY A 184 13.61 -14.39 2.97
C GLY A 184 14.70 -13.57 2.27
N ALA A 185 14.96 -13.83 0.97
CA ALA A 185 16.00 -13.11 0.23
C ALA A 185 15.71 -11.60 0.09
N LEU A 186 14.44 -11.20 0.19
CA LEU A 186 14.00 -9.81 0.12
C LEU A 186 13.78 -9.18 1.50
N ASP A 187 13.87 -9.92 2.59
CA ASP A 187 13.55 -9.40 3.92
C ASP A 187 14.41 -8.20 4.31
N THR A 188 15.73 -8.33 4.14
CA THR A 188 16.66 -7.26 4.47
C THR A 188 16.45 -5.99 3.65
N PRO A 189 16.42 -6.00 2.31
CA PRO A 189 16.17 -4.79 1.52
C PRO A 189 14.78 -4.20 1.77
N LEU A 190 13.73 -5.03 1.90
CA LEU A 190 12.38 -4.55 2.22
C LEU A 190 12.31 -3.93 3.61
N TYR A 191 12.97 -4.51 4.60
CA TYR A 191 13.05 -3.95 5.94
C TYR A 191 13.66 -2.54 5.93
N TYR A 192 14.80 -2.34 5.25
CA TYR A 192 15.43 -1.02 5.17
C TYR A 192 14.56 0.00 4.44
N LEU A 193 13.95 -0.38 3.31
CA LEU A 193 13.09 0.50 2.55
C LEU A 193 11.82 0.88 3.33
N ASN A 194 11.18 -0.09 3.97
CA ASN A 194 10.01 0.13 4.81
C ASN A 194 10.31 1.08 5.98
N ASN A 195 11.43 0.88 6.67
CA ASN A 195 11.85 1.77 7.76
C ASN A 195 12.17 3.17 7.28
N MET A 196 12.84 3.31 6.13
CA MET A 196 13.10 4.62 5.53
C MET A 196 11.80 5.38 5.24
N VAL A 197 10.81 4.70 4.66
CA VAL A 197 9.49 5.30 4.37
C VAL A 197 8.72 5.59 5.67
N TRP A 198 8.77 4.70 6.65
CA TRP A 198 8.18 4.91 7.97
C TRP A 198 8.75 6.16 8.66
N ASP A 199 10.07 6.32 8.66
CA ASP A 199 10.75 7.49 9.21
C ASP A 199 10.37 8.78 8.47
N LEU A 200 10.24 8.69 7.15
CA LEU A 200 9.81 9.82 6.32
C LEU A 200 8.38 10.26 6.68
N LEU A 201 7.46 9.31 6.82
CA LEU A 201 6.09 9.56 7.28
C LEU A 201 6.08 10.13 8.70
N GLY A 202 6.91 9.56 9.59
CA GLY A 202 7.09 10.05 10.96
C GLY A 202 7.52 11.51 11.01
N LYS A 203 8.50 11.89 10.19
CA LYS A 203 8.97 13.30 10.04
C LYS A 203 7.88 14.17 9.40
N GLY A 204 7.20 13.70 8.35
CA GLY A 204 6.11 14.43 7.69
C GLY A 204 4.90 14.70 8.57
N THR A 205 4.69 13.87 9.59
CA THR A 205 3.64 14.03 10.63
C THR A 205 4.17 14.60 11.95
N GLY A 206 5.42 15.04 12.01
CA GLY A 206 6.11 15.54 13.18
C GLY A 206 5.51 16.83 13.78
N TYR A 207 4.67 17.54 13.02
CA TYR A 207 3.89 18.67 13.53
C TYR A 207 2.91 18.25 14.65
N ILE A 208 2.38 17.02 14.62
CA ILE A 208 1.51 16.47 15.66
C ILE A 208 2.30 16.30 16.96
N ASP A 209 3.52 15.76 16.87
CA ASP A 209 4.39 15.58 18.03
C ASP A 209 4.69 16.93 18.67
N LYS A 210 5.02 17.97 17.86
CA LYS A 210 5.29 19.33 18.35
C LYS A 210 4.07 19.95 19.06
N ILE A 211 2.87 19.77 18.50
CA ILE A 211 1.63 20.27 19.12
C ILE A 211 1.40 19.55 20.45
N ALA A 212 1.53 18.23 20.51
CA ALA A 212 1.34 17.46 21.73
C ALA A 212 2.32 17.89 22.82
N TYR A 213 3.60 18.05 22.50
CA TYR A 213 4.61 18.54 23.44
C TYR A 213 4.33 19.98 23.90
N SER A 214 3.90 20.88 23.02
CA SER A 214 3.58 22.26 23.40
C SER A 214 2.42 22.34 24.40
N ILE A 215 1.38 21.51 24.20
CA ILE A 215 0.24 21.42 25.13
C ILE A 215 0.69 20.86 26.48
N TYR A 216 1.50 19.80 26.47
CA TYR A 216 2.00 19.17 27.69
C TYR A 216 2.83 20.16 28.53
N TYR A 217 3.78 20.89 27.94
CA TYR A 217 4.62 21.87 28.63
C TYR A 217 3.84 23.12 29.06
N ALA A 218 2.86 23.57 28.26
CA ALA A 218 1.98 24.66 28.67
C ALA A 218 1.15 24.32 29.92
N GLY A 219 0.68 23.06 30.02
CA GLY A 219 -0.03 22.56 31.21
C GLY A 219 0.83 22.48 32.46
N LEU A 220 2.12 22.18 32.33
CA LEU A 220 3.07 22.15 33.47
C LEU A 220 3.46 23.55 33.97
N GLY A 221 3.45 24.59 33.10
CA GLY A 221 3.79 25.96 33.47
C GLY A 221 2.69 26.71 34.24
N THR A 222 1.49 26.10 34.35
CA THR A 222 0.35 26.71 35.11
C THR A 222 0.19 26.16 36.53
N VAL A 223 1.10 25.30 37.00
CA VAL A 223 1.11 24.66 38.34
C VAL A 223 2.25 25.21 39.21
N GLY A 224 2.62 26.48 38.99
CA GLY A 224 3.64 27.20 39.77
C GLY A 224 3.07 28.33 40.61
#